data_82587a894a49346c13ed434359725806
#
_entry.id   82587a894a49346c13ed434359725806
#
_cell.length_a   1.000
_cell.length_b   1.000
_cell.length_c   1.000
_cell.angle_alpha   90.00
_cell.angle_beta   90.00
_cell.angle_gamma   90.00
#
_symmetry.space_group_name_H-M   'P 1'
#
loop_
_entity.id
_entity.type
_entity.pdbx_description
1 polymer ?
#
loop_
_entity_poly.entity_id
_entity_poly.type
_entity_poly.pdbx_seq_one_letter_code
_entity_poly.pdbx_strand_id
1 'polypeptide(L)'
;HAILDDSQPDFLTQLAERVQQTLADGRHIHLILENDNNAARYLARDAWRLPAHYTAQWNDDMHHALHVLLTGETTGYYADYADRPAQHLARTLSEGFAYQGEPSPYRGRQPRGEPSAHLPAGAFVNFLQNHDQIGNRAYGERIGRLCDIEPLRAATALLLLAPSPPLLFTLYRSPL
;
A
#
# COMPACT_ATOMS: atom_id res chain seq x y z
N HIS A 1 2.16 0.96 -10.76
CA HIS A 1 1.27 -0.18 -11.05
C HIS A 1 0.95 -0.33 -12.54
N ALA A 2 1.21 0.67 -13.34
CA ALA A 2 0.90 0.65 -14.78
C ALA A 2 1.97 -0.05 -15.66
N ILE A 3 3.04 -0.58 -15.07
CA ILE A 3 4.11 -1.24 -15.82
C ILE A 3 3.76 -2.73 -15.96
N LEU A 4 3.59 -3.18 -17.20
CA LEU A 4 3.43 -4.58 -17.57
C LEU A 4 4.70 -5.00 -18.29
N ASP A 5 5.44 -5.96 -17.71
CA ASP A 5 6.71 -6.42 -18.25
C ASP A 5 6.97 -7.88 -17.85
N ASP A 6 7.07 -8.74 -18.84
CA ASP A 6 7.34 -10.18 -18.69
C ASP A 6 8.80 -10.53 -18.97
N SER A 7 9.69 -9.53 -19.09
CA SER A 7 11.11 -9.76 -19.29
C SER A 7 11.80 -10.36 -18.05
N GLN A 8 13.00 -10.94 -18.24
CA GLN A 8 13.80 -11.51 -17.17
C GLN A 8 15.26 -10.99 -17.27
N PRO A 9 15.73 -10.19 -16.28
CA PRO A 9 14.95 -9.61 -15.19
C PRO A 9 13.95 -8.57 -15.69
N ASP A 10 12.85 -8.38 -14.93
CA ASP A 10 11.83 -7.38 -15.26
C ASP A 10 12.34 -5.94 -15.06
N PHE A 11 11.61 -4.98 -15.65
CA PHE A 11 11.98 -3.56 -15.61
C PHE A 11 12.16 -3.00 -14.20
N LEU A 12 11.31 -3.39 -13.25
CA LEU A 12 11.41 -2.89 -11.87
C LEU A 12 12.68 -3.39 -11.19
N THR A 13 13.04 -4.65 -11.42
CA THR A 13 14.30 -5.22 -10.94
C THR A 13 15.49 -4.49 -11.57
N GLN A 14 15.52 -4.35 -12.92
CA GLN A 14 16.58 -3.63 -13.63
C GLN A 14 16.73 -2.18 -13.16
N LEU A 15 15.60 -1.48 -12.95
CA LEU A 15 15.60 -0.10 -12.45
C LEU A 15 16.27 -0.01 -11.08
N ALA A 16 15.90 -0.87 -10.14
CA ALA A 16 16.46 -0.87 -8.79
C ALA A 16 17.96 -1.16 -8.82
N GLU A 17 18.40 -2.17 -9.56
CA GLU A 17 19.82 -2.51 -9.75
C GLU A 17 20.59 -1.34 -10.37
N ARG A 18 20.02 -0.69 -11.40
CA ARG A 18 20.67 0.43 -12.07
C ARG A 18 20.82 1.64 -11.15
N VAL A 19 19.81 1.94 -10.35
CA VAL A 19 19.91 3.00 -9.33
C VAL A 19 21.02 2.69 -8.34
N GLN A 20 21.09 1.47 -7.81
CA GLN A 20 22.13 1.06 -6.86
C GLN A 20 23.54 1.19 -7.46
N GLN A 21 23.74 0.79 -8.73
CA GLN A 21 25.02 0.90 -9.43
C GLN A 21 25.49 2.35 -9.66
N THR A 22 24.56 3.30 -9.66
CA THR A 22 24.87 4.73 -9.90
C THR A 22 25.01 5.54 -8.61
N LEU A 23 24.85 4.92 -7.44
CA LEU A 23 25.00 5.60 -6.17
C LEU A 23 26.46 5.92 -5.88
N ALA A 24 26.73 7.16 -5.51
CA ALA A 24 28.01 7.55 -4.95
C ALA A 24 28.16 7.02 -3.51
N ASP A 25 29.39 6.82 -3.07
CA ASP A 25 29.68 6.36 -1.72
C ASP A 25 29.00 7.23 -0.66
N GLY A 26 28.35 6.58 0.30
CA GLY A 26 27.65 7.23 1.41
C GLY A 26 26.27 7.81 1.06
N ARG A 27 25.76 7.65 -0.17
CA ARG A 27 24.38 8.02 -0.51
C ARG A 27 23.42 6.84 -0.35
N HIS A 28 22.27 7.12 0.26
CA HIS A 28 21.14 6.20 0.29
C HIS A 28 19.97 6.76 -0.50
N ILE A 29 19.35 5.93 -1.33
CA ILE A 29 18.11 6.24 -2.05
C ILE A 29 17.07 5.20 -1.64
N HIS A 30 15.92 5.69 -1.15
CA HIS A 30 14.78 4.83 -0.88
C HIS A 30 13.90 4.76 -2.12
N LEU A 31 13.85 3.60 -2.75
CA LEU A 31 12.89 3.32 -3.81
C LEU A 31 11.62 2.76 -3.17
N ILE A 32 10.49 3.39 -3.46
CA ILE A 32 9.18 3.02 -2.91
C ILE A 32 8.25 2.72 -4.07
N LEU A 33 7.64 1.54 -4.04
CA LEU A 33 6.69 1.10 -5.08
C LEU A 33 5.28 1.60 -4.80
N GLU A 34 4.58 1.92 -5.87
CA GLU A 34 3.14 1.96 -5.97
C GLU A 34 2.71 0.76 -6.84
N ASN A 35 2.37 -0.36 -6.20
CA ASN A 35 2.11 -1.63 -6.88
C ASN A 35 1.00 -2.42 -6.18
N ASP A 36 -0.21 -2.35 -6.70
CA ASP A 36 -1.40 -3.00 -6.14
C ASP A 36 -1.44 -4.53 -6.35
N ASN A 37 -0.44 -5.10 -7.04
CA ASN A 37 -0.30 -6.56 -7.20
C ASN A 37 0.25 -7.26 -5.95
N ASN A 38 0.71 -6.53 -4.93
CA ASN A 38 1.31 -7.09 -3.71
C ASN A 38 2.47 -8.06 -4.00
N ALA A 39 3.35 -7.70 -4.92
CA ALA A 39 4.50 -8.51 -5.32
C ALA A 39 5.63 -8.38 -4.28
N ALA A 40 5.55 -9.17 -3.20
CA ALA A 40 6.44 -9.11 -2.06
C ALA A 40 7.92 -9.37 -2.42
N ARG A 41 8.19 -10.06 -3.54
CA ARG A 41 9.55 -10.33 -4.05
C ARG A 41 10.39 -9.07 -4.24
N TYR A 42 9.79 -7.95 -4.63
CA TYR A 42 10.50 -6.68 -4.79
C TYR A 42 10.95 -6.07 -3.46
N LEU A 43 10.31 -6.46 -2.35
CA LEU A 43 10.59 -5.99 -1.00
C LEU A 43 11.56 -6.90 -0.24
N ALA A 44 12.15 -7.89 -0.91
CA ALA A 44 13.09 -8.83 -0.32
C ALA A 44 14.21 -8.12 0.44
N ARG A 45 14.71 -8.77 1.49
CA ARG A 45 15.84 -8.31 2.31
C ARG A 45 17.03 -9.24 2.12
N ASP A 46 18.21 -8.65 2.09
CA ASP A 46 19.47 -9.40 2.08
C ASP A 46 19.79 -10.02 3.47
N ALA A 47 20.93 -10.67 3.58
CA ALA A 47 21.40 -11.27 4.82
C ALA A 47 21.57 -10.27 5.98
N TRP A 48 21.74 -8.98 5.67
CA TRP A 48 21.90 -7.88 6.62
C TRP A 48 20.57 -7.17 6.90
N ARG A 49 19.45 -7.70 6.38
CA ARG A 49 18.10 -7.14 6.44
C ARG A 49 17.94 -5.78 5.73
N LEU A 50 18.85 -5.45 4.83
CA LEU A 50 18.75 -4.28 3.96
C LEU A 50 17.88 -4.60 2.74
N PRO A 51 17.22 -3.59 2.14
CA PRO A 51 16.44 -3.78 0.90
C PRO A 51 17.32 -4.32 -0.23
N ALA A 52 16.94 -5.45 -0.82
CA ALA A 52 17.63 -5.99 -2.00
C ALA A 52 17.35 -5.13 -3.26
N HIS A 53 16.12 -4.64 -3.42
CA HIS A 53 15.70 -3.78 -4.52
C HIS A 53 14.96 -2.54 -4.01
N TYR A 54 13.73 -2.70 -3.51
CA TYR A 54 12.88 -1.61 -3.04
C TYR A 54 12.82 -1.56 -1.52
N THR A 55 12.86 -0.34 -1.00
CA THR A 55 12.79 -0.13 0.46
C THR A 55 11.41 -0.46 1.00
N ALA A 56 10.36 -0.02 0.29
CA ALA A 56 8.98 -0.18 0.73
C ALA A 56 8.02 -0.13 -0.46
N GLN A 57 6.76 -0.44 -0.17
CA GLN A 57 5.63 -0.30 -1.08
C GLN A 57 4.47 0.38 -0.37
N TRP A 58 3.69 1.17 -1.09
CA TRP A 58 2.41 1.69 -0.60
C TRP A 58 1.45 0.53 -0.36
N ASN A 59 0.84 0.54 0.81
CA ASN A 59 -0.02 -0.56 1.27
C ASN A 59 -1.49 -0.25 0.98
N ASP A 60 -1.91 -0.48 -0.25
CA ASP A 60 -3.29 -0.29 -0.69
C ASP A 60 -4.26 -1.17 0.11
N ASP A 61 -3.85 -2.37 0.53
CA ASP A 61 -4.70 -3.27 1.30
C ASP A 61 -5.13 -2.65 2.64
N MET A 62 -4.21 -1.95 3.33
CA MET A 62 -4.57 -1.26 4.57
C MET A 62 -5.54 -0.11 4.31
N HIS A 63 -5.29 0.70 3.27
CA HIS A 63 -6.21 1.76 2.86
C HIS A 63 -7.59 1.19 2.57
N HIS A 64 -7.67 0.17 1.71
CA HIS A 64 -8.96 -0.41 1.29
C HIS A 64 -9.75 -1.00 2.47
N ALA A 65 -9.09 -1.76 3.35
CA ALA A 65 -9.75 -2.32 4.53
C ALA A 65 -10.27 -1.23 5.48
N LEU A 66 -9.47 -0.19 5.75
CA LEU A 66 -9.89 0.95 6.56
C LEU A 66 -10.99 1.76 5.90
N HIS A 67 -10.92 1.97 4.59
CA HIS A 67 -11.94 2.70 3.85
C HIS A 67 -13.31 2.01 3.95
N VAL A 68 -13.36 0.70 3.73
CA VAL A 68 -14.61 -0.08 3.90
C VAL A 68 -15.14 0.02 5.32
N LEU A 69 -14.27 -0.08 6.34
CA LEU A 69 -14.67 0.05 7.76
C LEU A 69 -15.23 1.43 8.08
N LEU A 70 -14.67 2.49 7.51
CA LEU A 70 -15.03 3.86 7.82
C LEU A 70 -16.27 4.34 7.06
N THR A 71 -16.41 3.94 5.79
CA THR A 71 -17.40 4.51 4.88
C THR A 71 -18.52 3.55 4.49
N GLY A 72 -18.29 2.24 4.60
CA GLY A 72 -19.19 1.20 4.09
C GLY A 72 -19.19 1.09 2.55
N GLU A 73 -18.36 1.84 1.82
CA GLU A 73 -18.24 1.73 0.37
C GLU A 73 -17.56 0.40 -0.02
N THR A 74 -18.20 -0.37 -0.90
CA THR A 74 -17.77 -1.74 -1.28
C THR A 74 -17.70 -1.96 -2.80
N THR A 75 -17.77 -0.90 -3.60
CA THR A 75 -17.74 -0.98 -5.07
C THR A 75 -16.31 -0.91 -5.62
N GLY A 76 -16.11 -1.38 -6.85
CA GLY A 76 -14.80 -1.38 -7.48
C GLY A 76 -13.81 -2.26 -6.71
N TYR A 77 -12.59 -1.80 -6.54
CA TYR A 77 -11.53 -2.53 -5.81
C TYR A 77 -11.82 -2.74 -4.31
N TYR A 78 -12.76 -1.98 -3.72
CA TYR A 78 -13.19 -2.19 -2.33
C TYR A 78 -13.99 -3.49 -2.13
N ALA A 79 -14.52 -4.09 -3.21
CA ALA A 79 -15.22 -5.36 -3.15
C ALA A 79 -14.38 -6.51 -2.57
N ASP A 80 -13.07 -6.45 -2.75
CA ASP A 80 -12.11 -7.42 -2.18
C ASP A 80 -12.11 -7.45 -0.64
N TYR A 81 -12.58 -6.36 -0.01
CA TYR A 81 -12.51 -6.19 1.45
C TYR A 81 -13.91 -6.15 2.11
N ALA A 82 -14.97 -6.28 1.31
CA ALA A 82 -16.36 -6.05 1.76
C ALA A 82 -16.85 -7.05 2.81
N ASP A 83 -16.44 -8.31 2.70
CA ASP A 83 -16.94 -9.41 3.54
C ASP A 83 -16.34 -9.42 4.96
N ARG A 84 -15.06 -9.08 5.10
CA ARG A 84 -14.31 -9.16 6.36
C ARG A 84 -13.27 -8.05 6.52
N PRO A 85 -13.67 -6.76 6.45
CA PRO A 85 -12.72 -5.65 6.44
C PRO A 85 -11.82 -5.60 7.68
N ALA A 86 -12.35 -5.93 8.87
CA ALA A 86 -11.56 -5.98 10.10
C ALA A 86 -10.49 -7.09 10.09
N GLN A 87 -10.78 -8.24 9.47
CA GLN A 87 -9.80 -9.32 9.35
C GLN A 87 -8.70 -8.95 8.33
N HIS A 88 -9.09 -8.33 7.22
CA HIS A 88 -8.13 -7.80 6.26
C HIS A 88 -7.22 -6.75 6.89
N LEU A 89 -7.78 -5.82 7.67
CA LEU A 89 -6.98 -4.85 8.42
C LEU A 89 -6.03 -5.50 9.42
N ALA A 90 -6.52 -6.48 10.21
CA ALA A 90 -5.68 -7.20 11.16
C ALA A 90 -4.52 -7.91 10.46
N ARG A 91 -4.78 -8.52 9.29
CA ARG A 91 -3.75 -9.19 8.50
C ARG A 91 -2.72 -8.20 7.94
N THR A 92 -3.14 -7.03 7.46
CA THR A 92 -2.20 -6.01 7.00
C THR A 92 -1.28 -5.52 8.10
N LEU A 93 -1.79 -5.37 9.32
CA LEU A 93 -0.99 -4.94 10.47
C LEU A 93 -0.01 -6.00 10.95
N SER A 94 -0.36 -7.29 10.83
CA SER A 94 0.48 -8.40 11.32
C SER A 94 1.40 -8.99 10.25
N GLU A 95 1.00 -8.98 8.98
CA GLU A 95 1.67 -9.71 7.89
C GLU A 95 2.02 -8.82 6.69
N GLY A 96 1.65 -7.56 6.69
CA GLY A 96 1.92 -6.60 5.63
C GLY A 96 0.80 -6.50 4.59
N PHE A 97 0.58 -7.52 3.76
CA PHE A 97 -0.53 -7.53 2.80
C PHE A 97 -1.71 -8.38 3.29
N ALA A 98 -2.93 -7.96 2.93
CA ALA A 98 -4.13 -8.75 3.16
C ALA A 98 -4.26 -9.88 2.12
N TYR A 99 -3.90 -9.59 0.86
CA TYR A 99 -3.88 -10.58 -0.22
C TYR A 99 -2.45 -11.09 -0.44
N GLN A 100 -2.26 -12.39 -0.26
CA GLN A 100 -0.97 -13.07 -0.33
C GLN A 100 -1.02 -14.34 -1.21
N GLY A 101 -1.85 -14.31 -2.26
CA GLY A 101 -2.09 -15.41 -3.19
C GLY A 101 -3.56 -15.82 -3.29
N GLU A 102 -4.43 -15.26 -2.46
CA GLU A 102 -5.86 -15.56 -2.47
C GLU A 102 -6.54 -14.98 -3.72
N PRO A 103 -7.65 -15.60 -4.19
CA PRO A 103 -8.44 -15.09 -5.30
C PRO A 103 -9.06 -13.73 -4.96
N SER A 104 -8.86 -12.72 -5.80
CA SER A 104 -9.47 -11.40 -5.69
C SER A 104 -10.83 -11.37 -6.42
N PRO A 105 -11.94 -11.13 -5.73
CA PRO A 105 -13.25 -10.93 -6.36
C PRO A 105 -13.23 -9.83 -7.43
N TYR A 106 -12.61 -8.70 -7.13
CA TYR A 106 -12.48 -7.56 -8.05
C TYR A 106 -11.72 -7.91 -9.33
N ARG A 107 -10.72 -8.80 -9.24
CA ARG A 107 -9.89 -9.23 -10.38
C ARG A 107 -10.42 -10.50 -11.06
N GLY A 108 -11.71 -10.74 -11.02
CA GLY A 108 -12.31 -11.92 -11.65
C GLY A 108 -11.82 -13.23 -11.03
N ARG A 109 -11.54 -13.25 -9.72
CA ARG A 109 -11.02 -14.38 -8.94
C ARG A 109 -9.60 -14.83 -9.32
N GLN A 110 -8.84 -14.00 -10.00
CA GLN A 110 -7.42 -14.26 -10.19
C GLN A 110 -6.67 -14.15 -8.86
N PRO A 111 -5.63 -14.97 -8.61
CA PRO A 111 -4.78 -14.83 -7.44
C PRO A 111 -4.15 -13.43 -7.37
N ARG A 112 -4.08 -12.85 -6.17
CA ARG A 112 -3.43 -11.56 -5.93
C ARG A 112 -2.45 -11.65 -4.77
N GLY A 113 -1.25 -11.12 -4.97
CA GLY A 113 -0.24 -11.01 -3.95
C GLY A 113 0.67 -12.21 -3.79
N GLU A 114 1.67 -12.02 -2.97
CA GLU A 114 2.67 -12.99 -2.57
C GLU A 114 2.81 -12.99 -1.04
N PRO A 115 3.24 -14.09 -0.40
CA PRO A 115 3.47 -14.16 1.05
C PRO A 115 4.38 -13.04 1.53
N SER A 116 3.94 -12.25 2.54
CA SER A 116 4.63 -11.04 3.00
C SER A 116 4.97 -11.03 4.49
N ALA A 117 4.49 -12.01 5.28
CA ALA A 117 4.68 -12.05 6.73
C ALA A 117 6.16 -12.09 7.20
N HIS A 118 7.09 -12.44 6.32
CA HIS A 118 8.53 -12.46 6.60
C HIS A 118 9.20 -11.08 6.46
N LEU A 119 8.50 -10.10 5.89
CA LEU A 119 9.02 -8.77 5.66
C LEU A 119 8.87 -7.88 6.91
N PRO A 120 9.78 -6.93 7.13
CA PRO A 120 9.66 -6.00 8.25
C PRO A 120 8.53 -4.99 8.01
N ALA A 121 7.92 -4.47 9.07
CA ALA A 121 6.86 -3.47 9.00
C ALA A 121 7.25 -2.22 8.18
N GLY A 122 8.53 -1.82 8.20
CA GLY A 122 9.06 -0.72 7.39
C GLY A 122 9.02 -0.95 5.87
N ALA A 123 8.69 -2.17 5.41
CA ALA A 123 8.48 -2.45 3.99
C ALA A 123 7.09 -2.00 3.47
N PHE A 124 6.18 -1.55 4.35
CA PHE A 124 4.81 -1.21 4.01
C PHE A 124 4.51 0.23 4.41
N VAL A 125 4.30 1.12 3.44
CA VAL A 125 3.89 2.50 3.71
C VAL A 125 2.38 2.55 3.81
N ASN A 126 1.87 2.83 5.01
CA ASN A 126 0.44 2.85 5.30
C ASN A 126 -0.17 4.25 5.09
N PHE A 127 -1.41 4.31 4.64
CA PHE A 127 -2.14 5.56 4.44
C PHE A 127 -3.66 5.37 4.56
N LEU A 128 -4.37 6.45 4.90
CA LEU A 128 -5.84 6.48 4.87
C LEU A 128 -6.38 6.90 3.50
N GLN A 129 -5.65 7.74 2.80
CA GLN A 129 -5.94 8.20 1.43
C GLN A 129 -4.68 8.77 0.81
N ASN A 130 -4.61 8.75 -0.51
CA ASN A 130 -3.58 9.42 -1.29
C ASN A 130 -4.21 10.20 -2.46
N HIS A 131 -3.43 10.59 -3.46
CA HIS A 131 -3.89 11.35 -4.62
C HIS A 131 -4.93 10.59 -5.46
N ASP A 132 -4.80 9.26 -5.58
CA ASP A 132 -5.69 8.43 -6.40
C ASP A 132 -7.11 8.42 -5.84
N GLN A 133 -7.27 8.15 -4.54
CA GLN A 133 -8.61 8.08 -3.93
C GLN A 133 -9.31 9.43 -3.97
N ILE A 134 -8.57 10.53 -3.87
CA ILE A 134 -9.13 11.88 -3.98
C ILE A 134 -9.38 12.23 -5.44
N GLY A 135 -8.43 11.95 -6.32
CA GLY A 135 -8.50 12.28 -7.75
C GLY A 135 -9.55 11.50 -8.51
N ASN A 136 -9.88 10.30 -8.06
CA ASN A 136 -10.90 9.45 -8.68
C ASN A 136 -12.35 9.76 -8.22
N ARG A 137 -12.54 10.73 -7.32
CA ARG A 137 -13.87 11.20 -6.89
C ARG A 137 -14.29 12.44 -7.68
N ALA A 138 -15.57 12.48 -8.07
CA ALA A 138 -16.11 13.54 -8.93
C ALA A 138 -15.88 14.96 -8.38
N TYR A 139 -15.90 15.11 -7.06
CA TYR A 139 -15.71 16.41 -6.39
C TYR A 139 -14.45 16.44 -5.52
N GLY A 140 -13.59 15.43 -5.61
CA GLY A 140 -12.38 15.33 -4.82
C GLY A 140 -12.64 15.24 -3.32
N GLU A 141 -13.71 14.55 -2.91
CA GLU A 141 -14.06 14.41 -1.49
C GLU A 141 -12.96 13.65 -0.75
N ARG A 142 -12.63 14.19 0.42
CA ARG A 142 -11.72 13.55 1.35
C ARG A 142 -12.46 12.62 2.29
N ILE A 143 -11.75 11.64 2.82
CA ILE A 143 -12.32 10.64 3.74
C ILE A 143 -13.12 11.24 4.90
N GLY A 144 -12.73 12.41 5.42
CA GLY A 144 -13.47 13.13 6.47
C GLY A 144 -14.82 13.70 6.04
N ARG A 145 -15.18 13.61 4.73
CA ARG A 145 -16.53 13.91 4.24
C ARG A 145 -17.39 12.65 4.06
N LEU A 146 -16.75 11.48 4.15
CA LEU A 146 -17.37 10.19 3.84
C LEU A 146 -17.68 9.36 5.10
N CYS A 147 -17.17 9.76 6.24
CA CYS A 147 -17.37 9.06 7.51
C CYS A 147 -17.42 10.02 8.70
N ASP A 148 -17.88 9.50 9.83
CA ASP A 148 -17.92 10.25 11.08
C ASP A 148 -16.53 10.53 11.64
N ILE A 149 -16.42 11.61 12.41
CA ILE A 149 -15.14 12.10 12.93
C ILE A 149 -14.50 11.15 13.95
N GLU A 150 -15.28 10.48 14.79
CA GLU A 150 -14.71 9.62 15.84
C GLU A 150 -14.09 8.33 15.28
N PRO A 151 -14.72 7.58 14.34
CA PRO A 151 -14.05 6.50 13.63
C PRO A 151 -12.80 6.96 12.87
N LEU A 152 -12.84 8.16 12.24
CA LEU A 152 -11.69 8.71 11.53
C LEU A 152 -10.53 9.02 12.47
N ARG A 153 -10.79 9.55 13.67
CA ARG A 153 -9.75 9.76 14.70
C ARG A 153 -9.11 8.45 15.14
N ALA A 154 -9.92 7.41 15.35
CA ALA A 154 -9.40 6.09 15.70
C ALA A 154 -8.51 5.50 14.59
N ALA A 155 -8.95 5.59 13.32
CA ALA A 155 -8.17 5.14 12.18
C ALA A 155 -6.86 5.96 11.99
N THR A 156 -6.92 7.27 12.25
CA THR A 156 -5.73 8.13 12.23
C THR A 156 -4.75 7.76 13.33
N ALA A 157 -5.23 7.50 14.54
CA ALA A 157 -4.38 7.03 15.66
C ALA A 157 -3.75 5.67 15.32
N LEU A 158 -4.51 4.74 14.75
CA LEU A 158 -3.98 3.45 14.29
C LEU A 158 -2.88 3.63 13.25
N LEU A 159 -3.09 4.49 12.24
CA LEU A 159 -2.10 4.79 11.21
C LEU A 159 -0.80 5.34 11.81
N LEU A 160 -0.90 6.31 12.75
CA LEU A 160 0.26 6.99 13.32
C LEU A 160 1.01 6.16 14.36
N LEU A 161 0.34 5.20 15.01
CA LEU A 161 0.93 4.35 16.05
C LEU A 161 1.38 2.97 15.51
N ALA A 162 0.99 2.62 14.29
CA ALA A 162 1.46 1.40 13.64
C ALA A 162 2.98 1.45 13.42
N PRO A 163 3.68 0.29 13.43
CA PRO A 163 5.13 0.24 13.22
C PRO A 163 5.55 0.55 11.77
N SER A 164 4.60 0.60 10.84
CA SER A 164 4.81 0.91 9.43
C SER A 164 4.88 2.42 9.20
N PRO A 165 5.74 2.93 8.29
CA PRO A 165 5.79 4.33 7.95
C PRO A 165 4.43 4.87 7.48
N PRO A 166 3.90 5.95 8.07
CA PRO A 166 2.67 6.57 7.62
C PRO A 166 2.90 7.51 6.44
N LEU A 167 2.03 7.48 5.43
CA LEU A 167 1.93 8.50 4.38
C LEU A 167 0.74 9.41 4.69
N LEU A 168 1.00 10.70 4.87
CA LEU A 168 0.00 11.73 5.07
C LEU A 168 -0.12 12.56 3.80
N PHE A 169 -1.22 12.40 3.06
CA PHE A 169 -1.48 13.17 1.86
C PHE A 169 -2.23 14.45 2.19
N THR A 170 -1.50 15.58 2.19
CA THR A 170 -2.05 16.91 2.46
C THR A 170 -2.04 17.73 1.18
N LEU A 171 -3.22 17.93 0.57
CA LEU A 171 -3.40 19.02 -0.39
C LEU A 171 -3.87 20.25 0.39
N TYR A 172 -3.13 21.36 0.30
CA TYR A 172 -3.64 22.67 0.69
C TYR A 172 -4.86 22.97 -0.20
N ARG A 173 -6.06 22.89 0.36
CA ARG A 173 -7.14 23.71 -0.16
C ARG A 173 -6.92 25.09 0.43
N SER A 174 -6.63 26.08 -0.41
CA SER A 174 -6.95 27.46 -0.09
C SER A 174 -8.42 27.49 0.39
N PRO A 175 -8.72 28.10 1.53
CA PRO A 175 -10.12 28.37 1.85
C PRO A 175 -10.66 29.27 0.74
N LEU A 176 -11.63 28.76 -0.02
CA LEU A 176 -12.53 29.59 -0.81
C LEU A 176 -13.53 30.21 0.13
#